data_ed9d7c29ededfc78be2594be48b44866
#
_entry.id   ed9d7c29ededfc78be2594be48b44866
#
_cell.length_a   1.000
_cell.length_b   1.000
_cell.length_c   1.000
_cell.angle_alpha   90.00
_cell.angle_beta   90.00
_cell.angle_gamma   90.00
#
_symmetry.space_group_name_H-M   'P 1'
#
loop_
_entity.id
_entity.type
_entity.pdbx_description
1 polymer ?
#
loop_
_entity_poly.entity_id
_entity_poly.type
_entity_poly.pdbx_seq_one_letter_code
_entity_poly.pdbx_strand_id
1 'polypeptide(L)' 'MRAKIVRYIWNNPNATADSIAKEVGIAPRNVQVHLKNLQEQGIIRRIGPDKGGHWEIVTK' A
#
# COMPACT_ATOMS: atom_id res chain seq x y z
N MET A 1 0.05 -0.85 12.67
CA MET A 1 -0.82 -0.92 11.49
C MET A 1 -0.07 -0.56 10.21
N ARG A 2 0.58 0.58 10.18
CA ARG A 2 1.35 1.00 9.00
C ARG A 2 2.43 0.00 8.60
N ALA A 3 3.14 -0.53 9.56
CA ALA A 3 4.21 -1.50 9.29
C ALA A 3 3.68 -2.76 8.61
N LYS A 4 2.49 -3.21 9.00
CA LYS A 4 1.89 -4.38 8.38
C LYS A 4 1.54 -4.12 6.92
N ILE A 5 1.04 -2.94 6.63
CA ILE A 5 0.68 -2.55 5.27
C ILE A 5 1.94 -2.49 4.39
N VAL A 6 2.99 -1.84 4.88
CA VAL A 6 4.24 -1.73 4.13
C VAL A 6 4.84 -3.12 3.89
N ARG A 7 4.82 -3.97 4.90
CA ARG A 7 5.35 -5.31 4.77
C ARG A 7 4.58 -6.13 3.75
N TYR A 8 3.25 -6.00 3.75
CA TYR A 8 2.43 -6.71 2.78
C TYR A 8 2.73 -6.23 1.36
N ILE A 9 2.89 -4.91 1.18
CA ILE A 9 3.23 -4.34 -0.11
C ILE A 9 4.60 -4.82 -0.57
N TRP A 10 5.55 -4.91 0.34
CA TRP A 10 6.89 -5.41 0.02
C TRP A 10 6.83 -6.81 -0.59
N ASN A 11 6.00 -7.66 -0.02
CA ASN A 11 5.85 -9.03 -0.51
C ASN A 11 4.91 -9.13 -1.71
N ASN A 12 4.03 -8.14 -1.88
CA ASN A 12 2.99 -8.17 -2.92
C ASN A 12 2.86 -6.79 -3.55
N PRO A 13 3.81 -6.40 -4.42
CA PRO A 13 3.80 -5.06 -5.02
C PRO A 13 2.54 -4.73 -5.80
N ASN A 14 1.83 -5.75 -6.26
CA ASN A 14 0.59 -5.56 -7.02
C ASN A 14 -0.64 -5.53 -6.13
N ALA A 15 -0.46 -5.47 -4.82
CA ALA A 15 -1.58 -5.48 -3.88
C ALA A 15 -2.50 -4.28 -4.08
N THR A 16 -3.79 -4.53 -3.96
CA THR A 16 -4.80 -3.47 -4.00
C THR A 16 -5.21 -3.11 -2.58
N ALA A 17 -5.89 -1.96 -2.45
CA ALA A 17 -6.41 -1.58 -1.13
C ALA A 17 -7.33 -2.66 -0.56
N ASP A 18 -8.13 -3.28 -1.43
CA ASP A 18 -9.03 -4.35 -0.99
C ASP A 18 -8.26 -5.56 -0.46
N SER A 19 -7.22 -5.99 -1.18
CA SER A 19 -6.45 -7.16 -0.74
C SER A 19 -5.67 -6.85 0.54
N ILE A 20 -5.14 -5.64 0.66
CA ILE A 20 -4.45 -5.23 1.88
C ILE A 20 -5.42 -5.21 3.06
N ALA A 21 -6.61 -4.67 2.85
CA ALA A 21 -7.63 -4.59 3.89
C ALA A 21 -7.99 -5.98 4.40
N LYS A 22 -8.12 -6.92 3.49
CA LYS A 22 -8.45 -8.30 3.82
C LYS A 22 -7.35 -8.94 4.65
N GLU A 23 -6.11 -8.71 4.27
CA GLU A 23 -4.97 -9.31 4.97
C GLU A 23 -4.78 -8.68 6.34
N VAL A 24 -4.92 -7.37 6.44
CA VAL A 24 -4.67 -6.64 7.69
C VAL A 24 -5.89 -6.67 8.62
N GLY A 25 -7.09 -6.86 8.05
CA GLY A 25 -8.31 -6.95 8.84
C GLY A 25 -8.95 -5.61 9.15
N ILE A 26 -8.81 -4.64 8.27
CA ILE A 26 -9.45 -3.33 8.43
C ILE A 26 -10.25 -3.00 7.17
N ALA A 27 -11.06 -1.95 7.24
CA ALA A 27 -11.85 -1.53 6.08
C ALA A 27 -10.95 -1.00 4.97
N PRO A 28 -11.30 -1.24 3.69
CA PRO A 28 -10.52 -0.72 2.57
C PRO A 28 -10.34 0.80 2.62
N ARG A 29 -11.34 1.50 3.13
CA ARG A 29 -11.27 2.95 3.28
C ARG A 29 -10.10 3.37 4.17
N ASN A 30 -9.91 2.64 5.27
CA ASN A 30 -8.81 2.93 6.18
C ASN A 30 -7.47 2.61 5.52
N VAL A 31 -7.42 1.55 4.74
CA VAL A 31 -6.21 1.22 4.00
C VAL A 31 -5.84 2.36 3.05
N GLN A 32 -6.82 2.92 2.36
CA GLN A 32 -6.56 4.03 1.45
C GLN A 32 -5.99 5.24 2.17
N VAL A 33 -6.47 5.53 3.37
CA VAL A 33 -5.92 6.62 4.18
C VAL A 33 -4.46 6.34 4.52
N HIS A 34 -4.16 5.11 4.94
CA HIS A 34 -2.78 4.75 5.25
C HIS A 34 -1.89 4.83 4.02
N LEU A 35 -2.37 4.36 2.88
CA LEU A 35 -1.60 4.42 1.64
C LEU A 35 -1.29 5.85 1.25
N LYS A 36 -2.27 6.74 1.37
CA LYS A 36 -2.07 8.14 1.06
C LYS A 36 -1.01 8.75 1.97
N ASN A 37 -1.10 8.48 3.27
CA ASN A 37 -0.12 9.00 4.22
C ASN A 37 1.29 8.48 3.94
N LEU A 38 1.40 7.21 3.59
CA LEU A 38 2.70 6.62 3.27
C LEU A 38 3.30 7.25 2.01
N GLN A 39 2.46 7.55 1.03
CA GLN A 39 2.93 8.23 -0.17
C GLN A 39 3.39 9.65 0.13
N GLU A 40 2.65 10.36 0.96
CA GLU A 40 3.01 11.73 1.33
C GLU A 40 4.31 11.78 2.11
N GLN A 41 4.59 10.75 2.88
CA GLN A 41 5.83 10.64 3.65
C GLN A 41 7.00 10.12 2.82
N GLY A 42 6.73 9.73 1.58
CA GLY A 42 7.78 9.21 0.72
C GLY A 42 8.22 7.80 1.06
N ILE A 43 7.38 7.05 1.74
CA ILE A 43 7.70 5.66 2.13
C ILE A 43 7.38 4.70 0.99
N ILE A 44 6.27 4.94 0.31
CA ILE A 44 5.89 4.13 -0.85
C ILE A 44 5.57 5.05 -2.02
N ARG A 45 5.58 4.48 -3.21
CA ARG A 45 5.28 5.21 -4.43
C ARG A 45 4.51 4.33 -5.39
N ARG A 46 3.52 4.90 -6.05
CA ARG A 46 2.77 4.18 -7.08
C ARG A 46 3.48 4.30 -8.41
N ILE A 47 3.74 3.17 -9.04
CA ILE A 47 4.42 3.10 -10.33
C ILE A 47 3.44 2.62 -11.37
N GLY A 48 3.37 3.35 -12.49
CA GLY A 48 2.54 2.96 -13.61
C GLY A 48 1.11 3.47 -13.50
N PRO A 49 0.24 3.10 -14.47
CA PRO A 49 -1.16 3.53 -14.48
C PRO A 49 -1.98 2.84 -13.40
N ASP A 50 -3.22 3.32 -13.19
CA ASP A 50 -4.10 2.72 -12.21
C ASP A 50 -4.29 1.22 -12.43
N LYS A 51 -4.40 0.83 -13.68
CA LYS A 51 -4.47 -0.59 -14.05
C LYS A 51 -3.08 -1.05 -14.45
N GLY A 52 -2.63 -2.14 -13.85
CA GLY A 52 -1.34 -2.71 -14.17
C GLY A 52 -0.18 -2.06 -13.46
N GLY A 53 -0.43 -1.05 -12.63
CA GLY A 53 0.63 -0.44 -11.84
C GLY A 53 0.98 -1.29 -10.62
N HIS A 54 2.01 -0.85 -9.90
CA HIS A 54 2.43 -1.55 -8.69
C HIS A 54 2.96 -0.55 -7.67
N TRP A 55 3.13 -1.02 -6.44
CA TRP A 55 3.70 -0.22 -5.38
C TRP A 55 5.20 -0.42 -5.30
N GLU A 56 5.92 0.65 -5.01
CA GLU A 56 7.36 0.58 -4.79
C GLU A 56 7.66 1.10 -3.39
N ILE A 57 8.48 0.39 -2.65
CA ILE A 57 8.93 0.84 -1.34
C ILE A 57 10.14 1.74 -1.56
N VAL A 58 9.97 3.02 -1.23
CA VAL A 58 11.01 4.02 -1.47
C VAL A 58 11.96 4.14 -0.28
N THR A 59 11.43 3.98 0.90
CA THR A 59 12.21 4.12 2.12
C THR A 59 13.20 2.98 2.30
N LYS A 60 14.21 3.26 3.03
CA LYS A 60 15.19 2.24 3.39
C LYS A 60 14.83 1.57 4.68
#